data_2f4189d53e2230f5de6946d6296fa84e
#
_entry.id   2f4189d53e2230f5de6946d6296fa84e
#
_cell.length_a   1.000
_cell.length_b   1.000
_cell.length_c   1.000
_cell.angle_alpha   90.00
_cell.angle_beta   90.00
_cell.angle_gamma   90.00
#
_symmetry.space_group_name_H-M   'P 1'
#
loop_
_entity.id
_entity.type
_entity.pdbx_description
1 polymer ?
#
loop_
_entity_poly.entity_id
_entity_poly.type
_entity_poly.pdbx_seq_one_letter_code
_entity_poly.pdbx_strand_id
1 'polypeptide(L)'
;MRIVTWNVNGLRAAIRKGIDNWFEDVDAEIWMLQETRVLEEQFPKGWNWPESHQAILHPAEKKGYSGVATLSSCEMVELRRGMGGKMDPSDSEGRILVTQHGALTCINTYLPSGSNKDERQLFKEAWMNEWRSWLQPYLESDKPVLVVGDLNIAHTEDDIWNPKGNAKSSGFLPQERELSLIHI
;
A
#
# COMPACT_ATOMS: atom_id res chain seq x y z
N MET A 1 -15.85 -13.50 -0.79
CA MET A 1 -15.08 -12.38 -0.21
C MET A 1 -14.61 -11.50 -1.36
N ARG A 2 -14.95 -10.23 -1.36
CA ARG A 2 -14.49 -9.22 -2.33
C ARG A 2 -13.47 -8.34 -1.64
N ILE A 3 -12.30 -8.18 -2.25
CA ILE A 3 -11.20 -7.39 -1.71
C ILE A 3 -10.84 -6.33 -2.74
N VAL A 4 -10.69 -5.09 -2.30
CA VAL A 4 -10.32 -3.95 -3.15
C VAL A 4 -8.99 -3.40 -2.67
N THR A 5 -8.09 -3.11 -3.60
CA THR A 5 -6.88 -2.32 -3.36
C THR A 5 -6.94 -1.05 -4.22
N TRP A 6 -6.65 0.11 -3.63
CA TRP A 6 -6.79 1.39 -4.32
C TRP A 6 -5.85 2.47 -3.80
N ASN A 7 -4.96 2.96 -4.66
CA ASN A 7 -4.24 4.20 -4.37
C ASN A 7 -5.20 5.39 -4.54
N VAL A 8 -5.59 6.01 -3.43
CA VAL A 8 -6.58 7.10 -3.41
C VAL A 8 -5.98 8.48 -3.66
N ASN A 9 -4.66 8.57 -3.74
CA ASN A 9 -3.93 9.82 -3.97
C ASN A 9 -4.42 10.98 -3.07
N GLY A 10 -4.59 10.67 -1.79
CA GLY A 10 -5.06 11.58 -0.75
C GLY A 10 -6.53 11.39 -0.40
N LEU A 11 -6.76 10.78 0.77
CA LEU A 11 -8.10 10.43 1.26
C LEU A 11 -9.05 11.64 1.33
N ARG A 12 -8.58 12.81 1.80
CA ARG A 12 -9.41 14.03 1.83
C ARG A 12 -9.88 14.47 0.44
N ALA A 13 -9.08 14.24 -0.60
CA ALA A 13 -9.50 14.53 -1.96
C ALA A 13 -10.49 13.47 -2.47
N ALA A 14 -10.27 12.21 -2.14
CA ALA A 14 -11.17 11.11 -2.48
C ALA A 14 -12.56 11.29 -1.81
N ILE A 15 -12.60 11.71 -0.53
CA ILE A 15 -13.84 12.04 0.17
C ILE A 15 -14.62 13.12 -0.59
N ARG A 16 -13.97 14.22 -0.96
CA ARG A 16 -14.64 15.28 -1.73
C ARG A 16 -15.15 14.84 -3.12
N LYS A 17 -14.58 13.77 -3.66
CA LYS A 17 -14.98 13.17 -4.94
C LYS A 17 -16.00 12.04 -4.79
N GLY A 18 -16.46 11.78 -3.55
CA GLY A 18 -17.50 10.79 -3.29
C GLY A 18 -16.98 9.37 -3.14
N ILE A 19 -15.86 9.17 -2.44
CA ILE A 19 -15.35 7.81 -2.13
C ILE A 19 -16.41 6.97 -1.40
N ASP A 20 -17.30 7.61 -0.64
CA ASP A 20 -18.37 6.97 0.11
C ASP A 20 -19.31 6.18 -0.81
N ASN A 21 -19.64 6.73 -1.99
CA ASN A 21 -20.43 6.03 -3.00
C ASN A 21 -19.74 4.73 -3.48
N TRP A 22 -18.38 4.74 -3.56
CA TRP A 22 -17.63 3.56 -3.95
C TRP A 22 -17.68 2.47 -2.87
N PHE A 23 -17.65 2.85 -1.60
CA PHE A 23 -17.80 1.89 -0.51
C PHE A 23 -19.17 1.20 -0.56
N GLU A 24 -20.23 1.94 -0.90
CA GLU A 24 -21.58 1.42 -1.04
C GLU A 24 -21.77 0.59 -2.33
N ASP A 25 -21.35 1.13 -3.48
CA ASP A 25 -21.59 0.52 -4.80
C ASP A 25 -20.81 -0.78 -5.00
N VAL A 26 -19.57 -0.84 -4.51
CA VAL A 26 -18.71 -2.00 -4.70
C VAL A 26 -18.99 -3.09 -3.66
N ASP A 27 -19.43 -2.72 -2.46
CA ASP A 27 -19.78 -3.64 -1.37
C ASP A 27 -18.68 -4.70 -1.14
N ALA A 28 -17.46 -4.25 -0.89
CA ALA A 28 -16.32 -5.13 -0.64
C ALA A 28 -16.13 -5.35 0.85
N GLU A 29 -15.81 -6.59 1.24
CA GLU A 29 -15.56 -6.92 2.64
C GLU A 29 -14.24 -6.34 3.15
N ILE A 30 -13.24 -6.19 2.27
CA ILE A 30 -11.93 -5.63 2.66
C ILE A 30 -11.52 -4.57 1.65
N TRP A 31 -11.12 -3.39 2.16
CA TRP A 31 -10.52 -2.32 1.38
C TRP A 31 -9.11 -2.05 1.88
N MET A 32 -8.15 -2.02 0.97
CA MET A 32 -6.77 -1.68 1.23
C MET A 32 -6.39 -0.44 0.43
N LEU A 33 -6.27 0.69 1.13
CA LEU A 33 -6.03 2.00 0.53
C LEU A 33 -4.57 2.39 0.68
N GLN A 34 -4.00 2.98 -0.37
CA GLN A 34 -2.65 3.54 -0.37
C GLN A 34 -2.70 5.05 -0.63
N GLU A 35 -1.66 5.75 -0.24
CA GLU A 35 -1.54 7.20 -0.34
C GLU A 35 -2.69 7.94 0.34
N THR A 36 -3.01 7.56 1.57
CA THR A 36 -4.08 8.23 2.34
C THR A 36 -3.74 9.69 2.64
N ARG A 37 -2.46 10.01 2.85
CA ARG A 37 -1.91 11.37 3.03
C ARG A 37 -2.65 12.19 4.09
N VAL A 38 -3.10 11.54 5.16
CA VAL A 38 -3.94 12.16 6.18
C VAL A 38 -3.67 11.55 7.54
N LEU A 39 -3.76 12.37 8.59
CA LEU A 39 -3.88 11.93 9.97
C LEU A 39 -5.37 11.97 10.36
N GLU A 40 -5.79 11.19 11.36
CA GLU A 40 -7.22 11.14 11.76
C GLU A 40 -7.77 12.50 12.14
N GLU A 41 -6.99 13.33 12.86
CA GLU A 41 -7.40 14.69 13.23
C GLU A 41 -7.57 15.63 12.01
N GLN A 42 -7.18 15.20 10.82
CA GLN A 42 -7.31 15.96 9.57
C GLN A 42 -8.51 15.53 8.72
N PHE A 43 -9.32 14.60 9.20
CA PHE A 43 -10.54 14.22 8.50
C PHE A 43 -11.48 15.40 8.35
N PRO A 44 -12.24 15.50 7.24
CA PRO A 44 -13.29 16.50 7.11
C PRO A 44 -14.26 16.39 8.27
N LYS A 45 -14.71 17.56 8.80
CA LYS A 45 -15.63 17.60 9.94
C LYS A 45 -16.90 16.79 9.66
N GLY A 46 -17.19 15.85 10.54
CA GLY A 46 -18.37 14.97 10.45
C GLY A 46 -18.22 13.79 9.48
N TRP A 47 -17.07 13.63 8.83
CA TRP A 47 -16.81 12.44 8.06
C TRP A 47 -16.20 11.33 8.93
N ASN A 48 -16.65 10.11 8.74
CA ASN A 48 -16.14 8.91 9.39
C ASN A 48 -16.00 7.78 8.36
N TRP A 49 -15.23 6.77 8.71
CA TRP A 49 -15.22 5.52 7.96
C TRP A 49 -16.62 4.88 7.93
N PRO A 50 -16.96 4.06 6.91
CA PRO A 50 -18.24 3.35 6.86
C PRO A 50 -18.49 2.58 8.17
N GLU A 51 -19.66 2.76 8.77
CA GLU A 51 -20.02 2.12 10.05
C GLU A 51 -20.01 0.59 10.00
N SER A 52 -20.21 0.03 8.79
CA SER A 52 -20.15 -1.42 8.54
C SER A 52 -18.73 -1.99 8.58
N HIS A 53 -17.70 -1.13 8.63
CA HIS A 53 -16.30 -1.56 8.57
C HIS A 53 -15.51 -1.06 9.77
N GLN A 54 -14.69 -1.97 10.32
CA GLN A 54 -13.56 -1.55 11.13
C GLN A 54 -12.51 -0.92 10.22
N ALA A 55 -11.82 0.12 10.69
CA ALA A 55 -10.75 0.77 9.92
C ALA A 55 -9.49 0.91 10.76
N ILE A 56 -8.35 0.60 10.15
CA ILE A 56 -7.03 0.82 10.73
C ILE A 56 -6.27 1.73 9.77
N LEU A 57 -5.95 2.94 10.22
CA LEU A 57 -5.11 3.90 9.51
C LEU A 57 -3.67 3.79 10.02
N HIS A 58 -2.73 3.66 9.10
CA HIS A 58 -1.29 3.78 9.37
C HIS A 58 -0.73 4.97 8.59
N PRO A 59 -0.77 6.16 9.17
CA PRO A 59 -0.33 7.38 8.50
C PRO A 59 1.19 7.51 8.52
N ALA A 60 1.74 8.32 7.61
CA ALA A 60 3.11 8.80 7.76
C ALA A 60 3.21 9.85 8.87
N GLU A 61 4.35 9.96 9.53
CA GLU A 61 4.66 11.04 10.48
C GLU A 61 4.62 12.42 9.78
N LYS A 62 5.07 12.46 8.53
CA LYS A 62 5.01 13.66 7.70
C LYS A 62 3.60 13.92 7.19
N LYS A 63 3.01 15.03 7.62
CA LYS A 63 1.66 15.46 7.19
C LYS A 63 1.53 15.56 5.67
N GLY A 64 0.41 15.03 5.15
CA GLY A 64 0.09 15.11 3.72
C GLY A 64 0.94 14.19 2.82
N TYR A 65 1.57 13.18 3.38
CA TYR A 65 2.48 12.29 2.69
C TYR A 65 2.13 10.82 2.94
N SER A 66 2.32 9.95 1.94
CA SER A 66 2.21 8.48 2.07
C SER A 66 0.98 7.99 2.89
N GLY A 67 1.16 6.95 3.68
CA GLY A 67 0.12 6.38 4.53
C GLY A 67 -0.73 5.32 3.85
N VAL A 68 -1.10 4.29 4.59
CA VAL A 68 -2.01 3.23 4.15
C VAL A 68 -3.16 3.06 5.14
N ALA A 69 -4.27 2.50 4.68
CA ALA A 69 -5.38 2.13 5.54
C ALA A 69 -5.99 0.80 5.09
N THR A 70 -6.45 0.00 6.04
CA THR A 70 -7.22 -1.21 5.77
C THR A 70 -8.56 -1.11 6.48
N LEU A 71 -9.65 -1.33 5.74
CA LEU A 71 -11.00 -1.41 6.27
C LEU A 71 -11.53 -2.84 6.10
N SER A 72 -12.35 -3.31 7.02
CA SER A 72 -12.95 -4.64 6.94
C SER A 72 -14.33 -4.68 7.59
N SER A 73 -15.31 -5.27 6.89
CA SER A 73 -16.61 -5.63 7.46
C SER A 73 -16.58 -6.96 8.22
N CYS A 74 -15.48 -7.72 8.08
CA CYS A 74 -15.21 -8.93 8.86
C CYS A 74 -14.30 -8.60 10.06
N GLU A 75 -14.20 -9.55 11.00
CA GLU A 75 -13.23 -9.44 12.09
C GLU A 75 -11.82 -9.19 11.54
N MET A 76 -11.18 -8.15 12.03
CA MET A 76 -9.86 -7.72 11.61
C MET A 76 -8.95 -7.53 12.83
N VAL A 77 -7.77 -8.15 12.80
CA VAL A 77 -6.73 -7.97 13.80
C VAL A 77 -5.52 -7.33 13.16
N GLU A 78 -5.04 -6.23 13.74
CA GLU A 78 -3.76 -5.65 13.37
C GLU A 78 -2.63 -6.55 13.85
N LEU A 79 -1.82 -7.05 12.93
CA LEU A 79 -0.65 -7.87 13.28
C LEU A 79 0.62 -7.03 13.37
N ARG A 80 0.78 -6.07 12.44
CA ARG A 80 2.03 -5.32 12.36
C ARG A 80 1.90 -4.06 11.50
N ARG A 81 2.67 -3.04 11.87
CA ARG A 81 2.99 -1.86 11.06
C ARG A 81 4.45 -1.90 10.67
N GLY A 82 4.73 -1.67 9.40
CA GLY A 82 6.09 -1.67 8.85
C GLY A 82 6.82 -3.01 8.86
N MET A 83 7.99 -3.02 8.24
CA MET A 83 8.89 -4.17 8.22
C MET A 83 9.73 -4.30 9.49
N GLY A 84 10.02 -3.19 10.17
CA GLY A 84 11.05 -3.11 11.21
C GLY A 84 12.45 -3.27 10.62
N GLY A 85 12.63 -2.91 9.35
CA GLY A 85 13.90 -2.98 8.63
C GLY A 85 14.86 -1.86 9.03
N LYS A 86 16.08 -1.90 8.49
CA LYS A 86 17.12 -0.91 8.81
C LYS A 86 16.86 0.44 8.14
N MET A 87 16.19 0.43 6.98
CA MET A 87 15.96 1.63 6.19
C MET A 87 14.92 2.55 6.82
N ASP A 88 13.88 1.97 7.43
CA ASP A 88 12.84 2.71 8.15
C ASP A 88 12.30 1.83 9.29
N PRO A 89 12.97 1.76 10.44
CA PRO A 89 12.61 0.84 11.53
C PRO A 89 11.22 1.09 12.11
N SER A 90 10.76 2.33 12.08
CA SER A 90 9.45 2.73 12.62
C SER A 90 8.34 2.75 11.57
N ASP A 91 8.67 2.52 10.29
CA ASP A 91 7.79 2.79 9.15
C ASP A 91 7.21 4.22 9.20
N SER A 92 8.09 5.18 9.38
CA SER A 92 7.76 6.61 9.53
C SER A 92 6.99 7.18 8.33
N GLU A 93 7.05 6.50 7.19
CA GLU A 93 6.31 6.84 6.00
C GLU A 93 4.94 6.13 5.90
N GLY A 94 4.60 5.22 6.85
CA GLY A 94 3.31 4.54 6.89
C GLY A 94 3.05 3.70 5.64
N ARG A 95 3.96 2.77 5.30
CA ARG A 95 3.95 2.08 4.01
C ARG A 95 3.43 0.66 4.06
N ILE A 96 3.46 0.02 5.23
CA ILE A 96 3.04 -1.37 5.40
C ILE A 96 2.09 -1.52 6.56
N LEU A 97 0.94 -2.12 6.29
CA LEU A 97 -0.01 -2.55 7.32
C LEU A 97 -0.37 -4.01 7.10
N VAL A 98 -0.08 -4.84 8.09
CA VAL A 98 -0.41 -6.26 8.07
C VAL A 98 -1.61 -6.51 8.96
N THR A 99 -2.65 -7.09 8.38
CA THR A 99 -3.90 -7.42 9.08
C THR A 99 -4.29 -8.88 8.87
N GLN A 100 -4.99 -9.46 9.84
CA GLN A 100 -5.52 -10.81 9.74
C GLN A 100 -7.03 -10.79 9.70
N HIS A 101 -7.60 -11.59 8.80
CA HIS A 101 -9.04 -11.74 8.58
C HIS A 101 -9.37 -13.23 8.60
N GLY A 102 -9.71 -13.78 9.79
CA GLY A 102 -9.83 -15.22 9.96
C GLY A 102 -8.50 -15.93 9.67
N ALA A 103 -8.47 -16.82 8.67
CA ALA A 103 -7.23 -17.51 8.26
C ALA A 103 -6.35 -16.68 7.29
N LEU A 104 -6.90 -15.65 6.64
CA LEU A 104 -6.21 -14.85 5.63
C LEU A 104 -5.37 -13.76 6.27
N THR A 105 -4.08 -13.69 5.93
CA THR A 105 -3.21 -12.56 6.24
C THR A 105 -3.19 -11.61 5.04
N CYS A 106 -3.53 -10.35 5.25
CA CYS A 106 -3.47 -9.29 4.25
C CYS A 106 -2.31 -8.34 4.53
N ILE A 107 -1.51 -8.07 3.52
CA ILE A 107 -0.38 -7.12 3.57
C ILE A 107 -0.70 -6.00 2.59
N ASN A 108 -1.09 -4.85 3.14
CA ASN A 108 -1.31 -3.62 2.39
C ASN A 108 0.01 -2.86 2.28
N THR A 109 0.51 -2.70 1.07
CA THR A 109 1.83 -2.14 0.83
C THR A 109 1.78 -0.94 -0.11
N TYR A 110 2.56 0.11 0.21
CA TYR A 110 2.82 1.24 -0.67
C TYR A 110 4.33 1.41 -0.85
N LEU A 111 4.89 0.88 -1.94
CA LEU A 111 6.32 0.98 -2.21
C LEU A 111 6.75 2.44 -2.42
N PRO A 112 7.95 2.81 -2.00
CA PRO A 112 8.50 4.12 -2.30
C PRO A 112 8.54 4.39 -3.82
N SER A 113 8.25 5.63 -4.22
CA SER A 113 8.57 6.11 -5.56
C SER A 113 9.99 6.65 -5.61
N GLY A 114 10.73 6.34 -6.67
CA GLY A 114 12.09 6.85 -6.92
C GLY A 114 12.14 8.12 -7.78
N SER A 115 10.99 8.69 -8.13
CA SER A 115 10.80 9.62 -9.25
C SER A 115 11.36 11.04 -9.09
N ASN A 116 12.12 11.41 -8.05
CA ASN A 116 12.50 12.82 -7.88
C ASN A 116 13.97 13.13 -7.65
N LYS A 117 14.83 12.19 -7.35
CA LYS A 117 16.29 12.37 -7.15
C LYS A 117 16.97 11.01 -7.06
N ASP A 118 18.25 10.95 -7.40
CA ASP A 118 19.06 9.74 -7.28
C ASP A 118 19.04 9.14 -5.86
N GLU A 119 19.05 9.99 -4.83
CA GLU A 119 18.93 9.55 -3.43
C GLU A 119 17.61 8.81 -3.15
N ARG A 120 16.49 9.26 -3.76
CA ARG A 120 15.20 8.61 -3.56
C ARG A 120 15.11 7.29 -4.30
N GLN A 121 15.77 7.17 -5.46
CA GLN A 121 15.88 5.89 -6.17
C GLN A 121 16.71 4.89 -5.37
N LEU A 122 17.85 5.31 -4.82
CA LEU A 122 18.67 4.46 -3.95
C LEU A 122 17.91 4.00 -2.70
N PHE A 123 17.13 4.91 -2.09
CA PHE A 123 16.26 4.55 -0.98
C PHE A 123 15.24 3.49 -1.39
N LYS A 124 14.56 3.68 -2.53
CA LYS A 124 13.58 2.72 -3.05
C LYS A 124 14.21 1.34 -3.25
N GLU A 125 15.37 1.28 -3.89
CA GLU A 125 16.07 0.00 -4.15
C GLU A 125 16.46 -0.72 -2.87
N ALA A 126 17.02 0.00 -1.90
CA ALA A 126 17.37 -0.58 -0.60
C ALA A 126 16.12 -1.05 0.15
N TRP A 127 15.05 -0.25 0.17
CA TRP A 127 13.78 -0.58 0.79
C TRP A 127 13.14 -1.83 0.14
N MET A 128 13.18 -1.94 -1.19
CA MET A 128 12.68 -3.10 -1.94
C MET A 128 13.44 -4.39 -1.58
N ASN A 129 14.77 -4.32 -1.44
CA ASN A 129 15.57 -5.47 -1.04
C ASN A 129 15.24 -5.95 0.39
N GLU A 130 15.03 -5.02 1.32
CA GLU A 130 14.57 -5.35 2.67
C GLU A 130 13.15 -5.94 2.65
N TRP A 131 12.24 -5.35 1.88
CA TRP A 131 10.86 -5.82 1.75
C TRP A 131 10.78 -7.24 1.18
N ARG A 132 11.56 -7.55 0.15
CA ARG A 132 11.67 -8.89 -0.40
C ARG A 132 12.09 -9.91 0.66
N SER A 133 13.14 -9.59 1.41
CA SER A 133 13.65 -10.48 2.47
C SER A 133 12.64 -10.65 3.60
N TRP A 134 11.93 -9.58 3.94
CA TRP A 134 10.89 -9.57 4.96
C TRP A 134 9.65 -10.35 4.54
N LEU A 135 9.30 -10.38 3.25
CA LEU A 135 8.16 -11.16 2.74
C LEU A 135 8.42 -12.67 2.70
N GLN A 136 9.67 -13.10 2.64
CA GLN A 136 10.02 -14.51 2.46
C GLN A 136 9.30 -15.47 3.43
N PRO A 137 9.23 -15.21 4.75
CA PRO A 137 8.49 -16.08 5.67
C PRO A 137 6.99 -16.16 5.40
N TYR A 138 6.40 -15.11 4.83
CA TYR A 138 4.99 -15.11 4.44
C TYR A 138 4.74 -15.97 3.19
N LEU A 139 5.67 -15.92 2.23
CA LEU A 139 5.61 -16.72 1.00
C LEU A 139 5.82 -18.22 1.25
N GLU A 140 6.59 -18.55 2.28
CA GLU A 140 6.87 -19.92 2.71
C GLU A 140 5.82 -20.46 3.70
N SER A 141 4.85 -19.64 4.10
CA SER A 141 3.82 -20.01 5.04
C SER A 141 2.75 -20.91 4.40
N ASP A 142 2.30 -21.92 5.11
CA ASP A 142 1.13 -22.74 4.73
C ASP A 142 -0.21 -21.97 4.88
N LYS A 143 -0.18 -20.77 5.47
CA LYS A 143 -1.38 -19.92 5.62
C LYS A 143 -1.60 -19.07 4.39
N PRO A 144 -2.86 -18.82 4.01
CA PRO A 144 -3.14 -17.92 2.90
C PRO A 144 -2.67 -16.49 3.21
N VAL A 145 -1.85 -15.94 2.32
CA VAL A 145 -1.33 -14.58 2.39
C VAL A 145 -1.69 -13.84 1.12
N LEU A 146 -2.20 -12.65 1.26
CA LEU A 146 -2.48 -11.73 0.15
C LEU A 146 -1.64 -10.47 0.31
N VAL A 147 -0.74 -10.24 -0.63
CA VAL A 147 0.07 -9.01 -0.71
C VAL A 147 -0.48 -8.15 -1.83
N VAL A 148 -0.93 -6.96 -1.51
CA VAL A 148 -1.48 -6.01 -2.49
C VAL A 148 -1.05 -4.59 -2.17
N GLY A 149 -1.24 -3.71 -3.14
CA GLY A 149 -1.01 -2.29 -2.97
C GLY A 149 -0.47 -1.62 -4.22
N ASP A 150 0.10 -0.44 -4.03
CA ASP A 150 0.81 0.28 -5.08
C ASP A 150 2.31 -0.02 -4.99
N LEU A 151 2.78 -0.84 -5.90
CA LEU A 151 4.18 -1.27 -5.94
C LEU A 151 5.10 -0.24 -6.61
N ASN A 152 4.56 0.82 -7.21
CA ASN A 152 5.34 1.81 -7.97
C ASN A 152 6.28 1.17 -9.01
N ILE A 153 5.86 0.03 -9.58
CA ILE A 153 6.58 -0.72 -10.61
C ILE A 153 5.59 -1.13 -11.69
N ALA A 154 5.91 -0.83 -12.93
CA ALA A 154 5.29 -1.43 -14.10
C ALA A 154 6.05 -2.71 -14.45
N HIS A 155 5.36 -3.86 -14.41
CA HIS A 155 5.99 -5.16 -14.57
C HIS A 155 6.42 -5.44 -16.01
N THR A 156 5.54 -5.17 -16.97
CA THR A 156 5.75 -5.42 -18.39
C THR A 156 5.66 -4.12 -19.20
N GLU A 157 5.94 -4.21 -20.49
CA GLU A 157 5.78 -3.07 -21.41
C GLU A 157 4.32 -2.67 -21.60
N ASP A 158 3.38 -3.59 -21.36
CA ASP A 158 1.95 -3.34 -21.47
C ASP A 158 1.40 -2.53 -20.27
N ASP A 159 2.14 -2.50 -19.16
CA ASP A 159 1.75 -1.80 -17.92
C ASP A 159 2.17 -0.33 -17.90
N ILE A 160 2.85 0.16 -18.93
CA ILE A 160 3.39 1.52 -18.95
C ILE A 160 3.17 2.22 -20.29
N TRP A 161 2.76 3.48 -20.22
CA TRP A 161 2.73 4.33 -21.41
C TRP A 161 4.15 4.59 -21.93
N ASN A 162 4.36 4.40 -23.25
CA ASN A 162 5.63 4.64 -23.92
C ASN A 162 6.83 3.92 -23.25
N PRO A 163 6.87 2.57 -23.27
CA PRO A 163 7.92 1.81 -22.58
C PRO A 163 9.34 2.16 -23.04
N LYS A 164 9.54 2.45 -24.34
CA LYS A 164 10.85 2.84 -24.86
C LYS A 164 11.34 4.17 -24.28
N GLY A 165 10.45 5.14 -24.13
CA GLY A 165 10.77 6.44 -23.51
C GLY A 165 11.02 6.33 -22.02
N ASN A 166 10.41 5.35 -21.35
CA ASN A 166 10.50 5.12 -19.90
C ASN A 166 11.51 4.06 -19.48
N ALA A 167 12.29 3.49 -20.40
CA ALA A 167 13.22 2.38 -20.09
C ALA A 167 14.28 2.72 -19.01
N LYS A 168 14.49 4.01 -18.73
CA LYS A 168 15.40 4.50 -17.69
C LYS A 168 14.67 5.27 -16.56
N SER A 169 13.34 5.18 -16.52
CA SER A 169 12.54 5.86 -15.51
C SER A 169 12.34 4.98 -14.29
N SER A 170 12.34 5.58 -13.09
CA SER A 170 11.93 4.88 -11.88
C SER A 170 10.53 4.27 -12.04
N GLY A 171 10.37 3.07 -11.54
CA GLY A 171 9.17 2.25 -11.73
C GLY A 171 9.22 1.33 -12.95
N PHE A 172 10.23 1.48 -13.83
CA PHE A 172 10.38 0.62 -15.00
C PHE A 172 11.84 0.19 -15.25
N LEU A 173 12.72 0.39 -14.28
CA LEU A 173 14.10 -0.06 -14.37
C LEU A 173 14.18 -1.60 -14.40
N PRO A 174 15.15 -2.20 -15.11
CA PRO A 174 15.29 -3.66 -15.18
C PRO A 174 15.31 -4.35 -13.82
N GLN A 175 16.07 -3.80 -12.84
CA GLN A 175 16.18 -4.35 -11.49
C GLN A 175 14.87 -4.26 -10.70
N GLU A 176 14.03 -3.25 -10.95
CA GLU A 176 12.72 -3.12 -10.32
C GLU A 176 11.74 -4.16 -10.91
N ARG A 177 11.78 -4.35 -12.22
CA ARG A 177 10.96 -5.34 -12.91
C ARG A 177 11.35 -6.76 -12.53
N GLU A 178 12.65 -7.04 -12.37
CA GLU A 178 13.12 -8.33 -11.87
C GLU A 178 12.59 -8.65 -10.48
N LEU A 179 12.54 -7.66 -9.60
CA LEU A 179 11.96 -7.85 -8.27
C LEU A 179 10.47 -8.18 -8.35
N SER A 180 9.71 -7.55 -9.23
CA SER A 180 8.27 -7.79 -9.38
C SER A 180 7.95 -9.18 -9.93
N LEU A 181 8.86 -9.82 -10.70
CA LEU A 181 8.73 -11.20 -11.18
C LEU A 181 8.76 -12.25 -10.08
N ILE A 182 9.38 -11.95 -8.95
CA ILE A 182 9.57 -12.93 -7.86
C ILE A 182 8.27 -13.17 -7.08
N HIS A 183 7.29 -12.32 -7.26
CA HIS A 183 6.03 -12.33 -6.50
C HIS A 183 4.80 -12.76 -7.32
N ILE A 184 5.01 -13.16 -8.57
CA ILE A 184 3.92 -13.62 -9.45
C ILE A 184 3.86 -15.14 -9.48
#